data_fb91cbb9eebde7e306b92565d488327c
#
_entry.id   fb91cbb9eebde7e306b92565d488327c
#
_cell.length_a   1.000
_cell.length_b   1.000
_cell.length_c   1.000
_cell.angle_alpha   90.00
_cell.angle_beta   90.00
_cell.angle_gamma   90.00
#
_symmetry.space_group_name_H-M   'P 1'
#
loop_
_entity.id
_entity.type
_entity.pdbx_description
1 polymer ?
#
loop_
_entity_poly.entity_id
_entity_poly.type
_entity_poly.pdbx_seq_one_letter_code
_entity_poly.pdbx_strand_id
1 'polypeptide(L)'
;MHLSRALTAKLAACILAVTAVITPSFAASVGTVVSDSGLNVRAEASAEAQVLATLSSGTQVDVLSTTGDGKWHEISYDGTKGFVAGDYLKVTEEKLYGQVVVGPLNVRSGPSADAEKVDSLSVGAIVEIEELIGGVGGWYQIEGGYVSSDYVAQVDAAVASASGKGSEIAQYAQQYVGYPYVYGGSSPSGFDCSGFVTYVCKHFGYSVNRTASAQMDNGTAVSKSQLQPGDLVFFNNGNSSKRATHVGIYIGGNQFVHASTPTVGVIVSDMDSAYYGTGFVGARRLA
;
A
#
# COMPACT_ATOMS: atom_id res chain seq x y z
N MET A 1 41.68 53.03 4.91
CA MET A 1 40.25 52.78 5.16
C MET A 1 39.83 51.62 4.32
N HIS A 2 39.91 50.37 4.81
CA HIS A 2 39.39 49.21 4.14
C HIS A 2 38.51 48.45 5.13
N LEU A 3 37.18 48.45 4.84
CA LEU A 3 36.21 47.67 5.58
C LEU A 3 36.29 46.22 5.10
N SER A 4 36.69 45.35 6.02
CA SER A 4 36.59 43.89 5.84
C SER A 4 35.15 43.43 6.12
N ARG A 5 34.46 42.92 5.14
CA ARG A 5 33.17 42.23 5.30
C ARG A 5 33.44 40.78 5.69
N ALA A 6 33.11 40.41 6.90
CA ALA A 6 33.10 39.04 7.34
C ALA A 6 31.89 38.31 6.70
N LEU A 7 32.18 37.30 5.92
CA LEU A 7 31.20 36.41 5.32
C LEU A 7 30.97 35.24 6.30
N THR A 8 29.84 35.24 6.98
CA THR A 8 29.43 34.12 7.83
C THR A 8 28.88 33.00 6.92
N ALA A 9 29.70 31.96 6.76
CA ALA A 9 29.28 30.72 6.10
C ALA A 9 28.39 29.94 7.07
N LYS A 10 27.10 29.79 6.70
CA LYS A 10 26.20 28.82 7.32
C LYS A 10 26.56 27.42 6.79
N LEU A 11 27.14 26.59 7.68
CA LEU A 11 27.27 25.16 7.41
C LEU A 11 25.86 24.55 7.33
N ALA A 12 25.44 24.22 6.14
CA ALA A 12 24.33 23.28 5.93
C ALA A 12 24.87 21.87 6.16
N ALA A 13 24.47 21.22 7.25
CA ALA A 13 24.75 19.82 7.48
C ALA A 13 23.95 19.00 6.45
N CYS A 14 24.62 18.58 5.38
CA CYS A 14 24.10 17.51 4.52
C CYS A 14 24.13 16.21 5.32
N ILE A 15 22.97 15.77 5.78
CA ILE A 15 22.76 14.38 6.19
C ILE A 15 22.84 13.57 4.91
N LEU A 16 24.00 12.94 4.66
CA LEU A 16 24.09 11.85 3.68
C LEU A 16 23.27 10.69 4.23
N ALA A 17 22.01 10.59 3.82
CA ALA A 17 21.30 9.33 3.85
C ALA A 17 22.04 8.41 2.86
N VAL A 18 22.78 7.43 3.38
CA VAL A 18 23.26 6.30 2.60
C VAL A 18 22.01 5.52 2.22
N THR A 19 21.42 5.90 1.09
CA THR A 19 20.44 5.04 0.41
C THR A 19 21.25 3.87 -0.13
N ALA A 20 21.17 2.71 0.54
CA ALA A 20 21.51 1.47 -0.09
C ALA A 20 20.70 1.43 -1.40
N VAL A 21 21.40 1.47 -2.53
CA VAL A 21 20.81 1.21 -3.84
C VAL A 21 20.48 -0.27 -3.83
N ILE A 22 19.28 -0.62 -3.37
CA ILE A 22 18.71 -1.93 -3.58
C ILE A 22 18.37 -1.92 -5.07
N THR A 23 19.21 -2.58 -5.88
CA THR A 23 18.84 -2.90 -7.25
C THR A 23 17.60 -3.77 -7.15
N PRO A 24 16.44 -3.36 -7.69
CA PRO A 24 15.26 -4.20 -7.65
C PRO A 24 15.58 -5.47 -8.45
N SER A 25 15.74 -6.59 -7.76
CA SER A 25 15.63 -7.90 -8.35
C SER A 25 14.14 -8.13 -8.56
N PHE A 26 13.70 -8.15 -9.81
CA PHE A 26 12.32 -8.46 -10.18
C PHE A 26 11.95 -9.80 -9.60
N ALA A 27 10.76 -9.87 -8.97
CA ALA A 27 10.14 -11.05 -8.40
C ALA A 27 11.22 -12.06 -7.92
N ALA A 28 11.96 -11.70 -6.89
CA ALA A 28 12.88 -12.63 -6.26
C ALA A 28 12.02 -13.72 -5.65
N SER A 29 11.88 -14.83 -6.37
CA SER A 29 11.27 -16.02 -5.79
C SER A 29 12.24 -16.53 -4.74
N VAL A 30 11.80 -16.58 -3.48
CA VAL A 30 12.58 -17.15 -2.39
C VAL A 30 12.24 -18.63 -2.25
N GLY A 31 13.25 -19.48 -2.36
CA GLY A 31 13.14 -20.90 -2.09
C GLY A 31 13.52 -21.19 -0.64
N THR A 32 12.70 -21.95 0.10
CA THR A 32 13.05 -22.48 1.42
C THR A 32 13.26 -23.97 1.32
N VAL A 33 14.43 -24.47 1.78
CA VAL A 33 14.74 -25.91 1.82
C VAL A 33 13.81 -26.62 2.80
N VAL A 34 13.08 -27.63 2.33
CA VAL A 34 12.14 -28.44 3.12
C VAL A 34 12.63 -29.87 3.37
N SER A 35 13.82 -30.24 2.89
CA SER A 35 14.43 -31.55 3.10
C SER A 35 15.13 -31.64 4.44
N ASP A 36 14.77 -32.61 5.28
CA ASP A 36 15.41 -32.86 6.58
C ASP A 36 16.84 -33.38 6.45
N SER A 37 17.17 -34.04 5.34
CA SER A 37 18.51 -34.56 5.03
C SER A 37 19.43 -33.55 4.35
N GLY A 38 18.96 -32.31 4.15
CA GLY A 38 19.65 -31.30 3.37
C GLY A 38 19.34 -31.39 1.88
N LEU A 39 19.73 -30.35 1.13
CA LEU A 39 19.51 -30.21 -0.31
C LEU A 39 20.82 -29.89 -1.02
N ASN A 40 21.21 -30.73 -1.97
CA ASN A 40 22.42 -30.52 -2.75
C ASN A 40 22.21 -29.43 -3.82
N VAL A 41 23.12 -28.45 -3.84
CA VAL A 41 23.31 -27.51 -4.94
C VAL A 41 24.25 -28.14 -5.94
N ARG A 42 23.84 -28.24 -7.19
CA ARG A 42 24.57 -28.93 -8.25
C ARG A 42 24.98 -28.01 -9.38
N ALA A 43 26.01 -28.36 -10.10
CA ALA A 43 26.52 -27.57 -11.23
C ALA A 43 25.54 -27.52 -12.42
N GLU A 44 24.68 -28.54 -12.56
CA GLU A 44 23.70 -28.68 -13.63
C GLU A 44 22.39 -29.25 -13.09
N ALA A 45 21.31 -29.12 -13.84
CA ALA A 45 19.97 -29.62 -13.51
C ALA A 45 19.86 -31.15 -13.66
N SER A 46 20.71 -31.90 -12.95
CA SER A 46 20.82 -33.36 -13.00
C SER A 46 21.24 -33.94 -11.65
N ALA A 47 20.69 -35.13 -11.32
CA ALA A 47 21.04 -35.85 -10.09
C ALA A 47 22.47 -36.41 -10.12
N GLU A 48 23.07 -36.58 -11.30
CA GLU A 48 24.44 -37.03 -11.50
C GLU A 48 25.45 -35.87 -11.55
N ALA A 49 25.01 -34.64 -11.65
CA ALA A 49 25.89 -33.47 -11.70
C ALA A 49 26.68 -33.28 -10.40
N GLN A 50 27.85 -32.66 -10.53
CA GLN A 50 28.74 -32.35 -9.41
C GLN A 50 27.99 -31.56 -8.32
N VAL A 51 28.14 -31.99 -7.07
CA VAL A 51 27.63 -31.24 -5.90
C VAL A 51 28.60 -30.09 -5.60
N LEU A 52 28.09 -28.86 -5.59
CA LEU A 52 28.82 -27.63 -5.28
C LEU A 52 28.72 -27.28 -3.80
N ALA A 53 27.55 -27.51 -3.21
CA ALA A 53 27.25 -27.24 -1.81
C ALA A 53 26.08 -28.13 -1.32
N THR A 54 25.87 -28.19 -0.01
CA THR A 54 24.69 -28.83 0.60
C THR A 54 24.04 -27.84 1.56
N LEU A 55 22.75 -27.55 1.36
CA LEU A 55 21.96 -26.62 2.16
C LEU A 55 21.19 -27.39 3.25
N SER A 56 21.14 -26.82 4.45
CA SER A 56 20.35 -27.39 5.55
C SER A 56 18.87 -27.08 5.40
N SER A 57 18.02 -27.88 6.06
CA SER A 57 16.57 -27.59 6.16
C SER A 57 16.33 -26.17 6.72
N GLY A 58 15.36 -25.46 6.16
CA GLY A 58 15.04 -24.07 6.50
C GLY A 58 15.94 -23.00 5.87
N THR A 59 17.02 -23.39 5.15
CA THR A 59 17.86 -22.43 4.44
C THR A 59 17.03 -21.73 3.34
N GLN A 60 17.13 -20.40 3.27
CA GLN A 60 16.53 -19.59 2.21
C GLN A 60 17.55 -19.31 1.12
N VAL A 61 17.09 -19.31 -0.14
CA VAL A 61 17.89 -19.08 -1.35
C VAL A 61 17.10 -18.24 -2.34
N ASP A 62 17.79 -17.46 -3.16
CA ASP A 62 17.18 -16.77 -4.29
C ASP A 62 16.94 -17.75 -5.43
N VAL A 63 15.72 -17.88 -5.91
CA VAL A 63 15.38 -18.70 -7.09
C VAL A 63 15.48 -17.81 -8.33
N LEU A 64 16.42 -18.16 -9.23
CA LEU A 64 16.71 -17.38 -10.44
C LEU A 64 15.84 -17.83 -11.62
N SER A 65 15.63 -19.15 -11.74
CA SER A 65 14.80 -19.74 -12.77
C SER A 65 14.31 -21.14 -12.39
N THR A 66 13.29 -21.62 -13.10
CA THR A 66 12.75 -22.97 -12.95
C THR A 66 12.78 -23.67 -14.31
N THR A 67 13.22 -24.93 -14.34
CA THR A 67 13.17 -25.73 -15.59
C THR A 67 11.72 -25.91 -16.05
N GLY A 68 11.50 -26.04 -17.36
CA GLY A 68 10.14 -26.11 -17.93
C GLY A 68 9.28 -27.28 -17.43
N ASP A 69 9.91 -28.32 -16.84
CA ASP A 69 9.23 -29.47 -16.22
C ASP A 69 9.04 -29.29 -14.68
N GLY A 70 9.52 -28.18 -14.12
CA GLY A 70 9.43 -27.87 -12.68
C GLY A 70 10.34 -28.68 -11.76
N LYS A 71 11.16 -29.57 -12.32
CA LYS A 71 11.96 -30.51 -11.50
C LYS A 71 13.20 -29.90 -10.88
N TRP A 72 13.71 -28.83 -11.47
CA TRP A 72 14.93 -28.15 -11.01
C TRP A 72 14.72 -26.64 -10.93
N HIS A 73 15.32 -26.04 -9.91
CA HIS A 73 15.44 -24.60 -9.78
C HIS A 73 16.89 -24.18 -9.86
N GLU A 74 17.22 -23.21 -10.72
CA GLU A 74 18.46 -22.47 -10.62
C GLU A 74 18.38 -21.50 -9.46
N ILE A 75 19.34 -21.53 -8.57
CA ILE A 75 19.35 -20.72 -7.35
C ILE A 75 20.66 -19.93 -7.23
N SER A 76 20.62 -18.87 -6.43
CA SER A 76 21.79 -18.19 -5.88
C SER A 76 21.78 -18.31 -4.36
N TYR A 77 22.91 -18.74 -3.79
CA TYR A 77 23.13 -18.82 -2.36
C TYR A 77 24.55 -18.44 -2.02
N ASP A 78 24.74 -17.44 -1.18
CA ASP A 78 26.05 -16.92 -0.74
C ASP A 78 27.05 -16.71 -1.90
N GLY A 79 26.54 -16.14 -3.01
CA GLY A 79 27.31 -15.86 -4.23
C GLY A 79 27.57 -17.08 -5.12
N THR A 80 27.15 -18.29 -4.72
CA THR A 80 27.23 -19.50 -5.51
C THR A 80 25.94 -19.70 -6.30
N LYS A 81 26.06 -19.90 -7.63
CA LYS A 81 24.93 -20.30 -8.49
C LYS A 81 24.96 -21.79 -8.73
N GLY A 82 23.80 -22.41 -8.79
CA GLY A 82 23.66 -23.83 -9.10
C GLY A 82 22.21 -24.28 -9.12
N PHE A 83 22.00 -25.56 -9.29
CA PHE A 83 20.70 -26.18 -9.45
C PHE A 83 20.34 -27.04 -8.24
N VAL A 84 19.09 -26.92 -7.79
CA VAL A 84 18.51 -27.74 -6.73
C VAL A 84 17.25 -28.46 -7.22
N ALA A 85 17.00 -29.66 -6.69
CA ALA A 85 15.80 -30.40 -7.04
C ALA A 85 14.54 -29.74 -6.44
N GLY A 86 13.54 -29.53 -7.28
CA GLY A 86 12.31 -28.77 -6.94
C GLY A 86 11.48 -29.41 -5.85
N ASP A 87 11.44 -30.73 -5.76
CA ASP A 87 10.69 -31.47 -4.72
C ASP A 87 11.13 -31.12 -3.27
N TYR A 88 12.33 -30.58 -3.11
CA TYR A 88 12.93 -30.26 -1.80
C TYR A 88 13.05 -28.76 -1.54
N LEU A 89 12.50 -27.93 -2.43
CA LEU A 89 12.52 -26.47 -2.31
C LEU A 89 11.08 -25.92 -2.37
N LYS A 90 10.61 -25.34 -1.28
CA LYS A 90 9.35 -24.60 -1.29
C LYS A 90 9.62 -23.19 -1.84
N VAL A 91 9.19 -22.94 -3.07
CA VAL A 91 9.31 -21.62 -3.70
C VAL A 91 8.11 -20.74 -3.30
N THR A 92 8.41 -19.52 -2.87
CA THR A 92 7.42 -18.47 -2.61
C THR A 92 7.79 -17.28 -3.48
N GLU A 93 6.87 -16.86 -4.33
CA GLU A 93 7.03 -15.63 -5.11
C GLU A 93 6.87 -14.44 -4.18
N GLU A 94 7.89 -13.62 -4.06
CA GLU A 94 7.76 -12.33 -3.38
C GLU A 94 7.12 -11.34 -4.35
N LYS A 95 5.88 -10.98 -4.07
CA LYS A 95 5.20 -9.92 -4.80
C LYS A 95 5.78 -8.58 -4.40
N LEU A 96 6.12 -7.77 -5.39
CA LEU A 96 6.52 -6.39 -5.18
C LEU A 96 5.29 -5.50 -5.19
N TYR A 97 5.25 -4.58 -4.26
CA TYR A 97 4.16 -3.61 -4.17
C TYR A 97 4.69 -2.18 -4.21
N GLY A 98 3.91 -1.29 -4.79
CA GLY A 98 4.17 0.13 -4.82
C GLY A 98 3.00 0.94 -4.30
N GLN A 99 3.29 2.01 -3.56
CA GLN A 99 2.30 2.98 -3.15
C GLN A 99 2.45 4.25 -3.96
N VAL A 100 1.37 4.75 -4.54
CA VAL A 100 1.34 6.03 -5.24
C VAL A 100 1.58 7.16 -4.25
N VAL A 101 2.66 7.91 -4.42
CA VAL A 101 3.07 9.01 -3.52
C VAL A 101 2.76 10.39 -4.07
N VAL A 102 2.55 10.51 -5.39
CA VAL A 102 2.16 11.75 -6.06
C VAL A 102 1.03 11.42 -7.05
N GLY A 103 -0.07 12.15 -7.00
CA GLY A 103 -1.20 11.86 -7.87
C GLY A 103 -2.16 13.04 -8.07
N PRO A 104 -3.20 12.82 -8.90
CA PRO A 104 -3.58 11.55 -9.50
C PRO A 104 -2.55 11.03 -10.51
N LEU A 105 -2.15 9.75 -10.38
CA LEU A 105 -1.18 9.11 -11.25
C LEU A 105 -1.90 8.45 -12.43
N ASN A 106 -1.50 8.80 -13.65
CA ASN A 106 -2.09 8.19 -14.84
C ASN A 106 -1.59 6.76 -15.03
N VAL A 107 -2.51 5.83 -15.27
CA VAL A 107 -2.23 4.50 -15.82
C VAL A 107 -2.27 4.60 -17.34
N ARG A 108 -1.27 4.05 -18.01
CA ARG A 108 -1.12 4.16 -19.46
C ARG A 108 -1.11 2.80 -20.13
N SER A 109 -1.48 2.74 -21.40
CA SER A 109 -1.49 1.52 -22.20
C SER A 109 -0.09 0.98 -22.53
N GLY A 110 0.96 1.78 -22.30
CA GLY A 110 2.36 1.41 -22.56
C GLY A 110 3.33 2.20 -21.69
N PRO A 111 4.61 1.75 -21.58
CA PRO A 111 5.62 2.35 -20.73
C PRO A 111 6.21 3.65 -21.34
N SER A 112 5.35 4.64 -21.61
CA SER A 112 5.72 5.93 -22.18
C SER A 112 4.75 7.02 -21.73
N ALA A 113 5.27 8.26 -21.55
CA ALA A 113 4.46 9.44 -21.27
C ALA A 113 3.50 9.80 -22.43
N ASP A 114 3.79 9.36 -23.64
CA ASP A 114 2.96 9.57 -24.83
C ASP A 114 1.93 8.47 -25.06
N ALA A 115 2.01 7.35 -24.29
CA ALA A 115 1.03 6.28 -24.39
C ALA A 115 -0.35 6.76 -23.89
N GLU A 116 -1.41 6.17 -24.44
CA GLU A 116 -2.79 6.50 -24.07
C GLU A 116 -3.03 6.32 -22.55
N LYS A 117 -3.71 7.29 -21.95
CA LYS A 117 -4.20 7.17 -20.59
C LYS A 117 -5.40 6.23 -20.56
N VAL A 118 -5.28 5.11 -19.84
CA VAL A 118 -6.36 4.11 -19.70
C VAL A 118 -7.07 4.19 -18.36
N ASP A 119 -6.38 4.69 -17.30
CA ASP A 119 -6.95 4.85 -15.96
C ASP A 119 -6.16 5.90 -15.13
N SER A 120 -6.53 6.05 -13.86
CA SER A 120 -5.90 6.99 -12.94
C SER A 120 -5.95 6.45 -11.50
N LEU A 121 -4.81 6.50 -10.80
CA LEU A 121 -4.67 6.07 -9.42
C LEU A 121 -4.57 7.28 -8.49
N SER A 122 -5.25 7.22 -7.35
CA SER A 122 -5.15 8.22 -6.29
C SER A 122 -3.86 8.08 -5.48
N VAL A 123 -3.42 9.17 -4.85
CA VAL A 123 -2.35 9.10 -3.83
C VAL A 123 -2.74 8.11 -2.74
N GLY A 124 -1.80 7.27 -2.32
CA GLY A 124 -2.01 6.20 -1.36
C GLY A 124 -2.49 4.88 -1.96
N ALA A 125 -2.88 4.84 -3.23
CA ALA A 125 -3.23 3.58 -3.90
C ALA A 125 -2.04 2.62 -3.89
N ILE A 126 -2.30 1.35 -3.60
CA ILE A 126 -1.32 0.27 -3.67
C ILE A 126 -1.52 -0.48 -4.98
N VAL A 127 -0.43 -0.77 -5.64
CA VAL A 127 -0.38 -1.58 -6.86
C VAL A 127 0.60 -2.73 -6.67
N GLU A 128 0.29 -3.89 -7.20
CA GLU A 128 1.26 -4.97 -7.38
C GLU A 128 2.13 -4.62 -8.59
N ILE A 129 3.45 -4.69 -8.43
CA ILE A 129 4.41 -4.40 -9.49
C ILE A 129 4.78 -5.72 -10.14
N GLU A 130 4.40 -5.90 -11.40
CA GLU A 130 4.69 -7.09 -12.19
C GLU A 130 6.07 -7.01 -12.82
N GLU A 131 6.45 -5.82 -13.33
CA GLU A 131 7.74 -5.60 -14.00
C GLU A 131 8.20 -4.13 -13.88
N LEU A 132 9.53 -3.90 -13.87
CA LEU A 132 10.15 -2.58 -14.04
C LEU A 132 10.75 -2.47 -15.46
N ILE A 133 10.35 -1.54 -16.21
CA ILE A 133 10.79 -1.30 -17.58
C ILE A 133 11.61 -0.01 -17.61
N GLY A 134 12.82 -0.09 -18.16
CA GLY A 134 13.69 1.08 -18.35
C GLY A 134 14.54 1.49 -17.14
N GLY A 135 14.60 0.68 -16.07
CA GLY A 135 15.44 0.96 -14.90
C GLY A 135 14.92 2.11 -14.01
N VAL A 136 15.82 2.78 -13.28
CA VAL A 136 15.49 3.91 -12.40
C VAL A 136 14.89 5.06 -13.23
N GLY A 137 13.75 5.60 -12.81
CA GLY A 137 12.99 6.61 -13.57
C GLY A 137 12.21 6.03 -14.76
N GLY A 138 12.06 4.71 -14.80
CA GLY A 138 11.29 3.99 -15.82
C GLY A 138 9.81 3.84 -15.47
N TRP A 139 9.26 2.68 -15.83
CA TRP A 139 7.84 2.37 -15.70
C TRP A 139 7.64 1.07 -14.94
N TYR A 140 6.67 1.04 -14.04
CA TYR A 140 6.16 -0.20 -13.49
C TYR A 140 4.99 -0.70 -14.33
N GLN A 141 5.08 -1.96 -14.75
CA GLN A 141 3.92 -2.70 -15.23
C GLN A 141 3.10 -3.11 -14.00
N ILE A 142 1.82 -2.88 -14.08
CA ILE A 142 0.81 -3.22 -13.07
C ILE A 142 -0.40 -3.84 -13.75
N GLU A 143 -1.30 -4.43 -13.00
CA GLU A 143 -2.58 -4.86 -13.56
C GLU A 143 -3.29 -3.68 -14.26
N GLY A 144 -3.64 -3.86 -15.51
CA GLY A 144 -4.35 -2.87 -16.33
C GLY A 144 -3.48 -1.83 -17.03
N GLY A 145 -2.13 -1.84 -16.88
CA GLY A 145 -1.27 -0.95 -17.65
C GLY A 145 0.07 -0.58 -17.00
N TYR A 146 0.52 0.63 -17.24
CA TYR A 146 1.84 1.11 -16.85
C TYR A 146 1.76 2.43 -16.08
N VAL A 147 2.58 2.56 -15.04
CA VAL A 147 2.73 3.79 -14.25
C VAL A 147 4.19 4.20 -14.17
N SER A 148 4.47 5.50 -14.14
CA SER A 148 5.85 5.97 -13.95
C SER A 148 6.35 5.63 -12.55
N SER A 149 7.54 5.03 -12.47
CA SER A 149 8.18 4.64 -11.21
C SER A 149 8.54 5.84 -10.32
N ASP A 150 8.68 7.05 -10.90
CA ASP A 150 9.00 8.27 -10.15
C ASP A 150 7.92 8.70 -9.16
N TYR A 151 6.68 8.20 -9.35
CA TYR A 151 5.52 8.57 -8.53
C TYR A 151 5.03 7.42 -7.64
N VAL A 152 5.80 6.34 -7.55
CA VAL A 152 5.44 5.13 -6.79
C VAL A 152 6.61 4.74 -5.88
N ALA A 153 6.39 4.77 -4.57
CA ALA A 153 7.34 4.24 -3.60
C ALA A 153 7.10 2.74 -3.41
N GLN A 154 8.16 1.93 -3.47
CA GLN A 154 8.05 0.51 -3.12
C GLN A 154 7.71 0.35 -1.64
N VAL A 155 6.83 -0.58 -1.34
CA VAL A 155 6.38 -0.91 0.02
C VAL A 155 6.44 -2.43 0.23
N ASP A 156 6.61 -2.86 1.48
CA ASP A 156 6.59 -4.28 1.80
C ASP A 156 5.16 -4.88 1.75
N ALA A 157 5.09 -6.21 1.69
CA ALA A 157 3.82 -6.94 1.59
C ALA A 157 2.88 -6.70 2.78
N ALA A 158 3.42 -6.38 3.97
CA ALA A 158 2.61 -6.09 5.15
C ALA A 158 1.91 -4.72 4.99
N VAL A 159 2.64 -3.70 4.53
CA VAL A 159 2.09 -2.38 4.20
C VAL A 159 1.09 -2.48 3.06
N ALA A 160 1.42 -3.24 2.02
CA ALA A 160 0.54 -3.48 0.87
C ALA A 160 -0.78 -4.15 1.30
N SER A 161 -0.71 -5.19 2.14
CA SER A 161 -1.88 -5.90 2.66
C SER A 161 -2.78 -4.98 3.51
N ALA A 162 -2.20 -4.18 4.40
CA ALA A 162 -2.94 -3.22 5.22
C ALA A 162 -3.62 -2.15 4.36
N SER A 163 -2.89 -1.56 3.40
CA SER A 163 -3.43 -0.53 2.50
C SER A 163 -4.42 -1.10 1.48
N GLY A 164 -4.22 -2.35 1.01
CA GLY A 164 -5.16 -3.07 0.15
C GLY A 164 -6.52 -3.22 0.83
N LYS A 165 -6.53 -3.60 2.11
CA LYS A 165 -7.75 -3.69 2.91
C LYS A 165 -8.44 -2.34 3.08
N GLY A 166 -7.68 -1.27 3.26
CA GLY A 166 -8.21 0.09 3.32
C GLY A 166 -8.89 0.50 2.00
N SER A 167 -8.31 0.16 0.86
CA SER A 167 -8.89 0.40 -0.45
C SER A 167 -10.19 -0.38 -0.67
N GLU A 168 -10.25 -1.64 -0.25
CA GLU A 168 -11.49 -2.43 -0.28
C GLU A 168 -12.59 -1.80 0.59
N ILE A 169 -12.25 -1.33 1.80
CA ILE A 169 -13.17 -0.60 2.69
C ILE A 169 -13.72 0.64 1.99
N ALA A 170 -12.84 1.43 1.37
CA ALA A 170 -13.21 2.65 0.66
C ALA A 170 -14.13 2.37 -0.54
N GLN A 171 -13.84 1.36 -1.34
CA GLN A 171 -14.67 0.94 -2.48
C GLN A 171 -16.04 0.43 -2.03
N TYR A 172 -16.07 -0.41 -1.00
CA TYR A 172 -17.32 -0.92 -0.45
C TYR A 172 -18.19 0.20 0.10
N ALA A 173 -17.59 1.16 0.81
CA ALA A 173 -18.29 2.31 1.35
C ALA A 173 -18.96 3.16 0.24
N GLN A 174 -18.31 3.34 -0.90
CA GLN A 174 -18.83 4.12 -2.03
C GLN A 174 -20.08 3.49 -2.68
N GLN A 175 -20.30 2.18 -2.54
CA GLN A 175 -21.52 1.51 -3.06
C GLN A 175 -22.80 1.99 -2.39
N TYR A 176 -22.69 2.65 -1.24
CA TYR A 176 -23.83 3.18 -0.48
C TYR A 176 -24.13 4.65 -0.76
N VAL A 177 -23.43 5.29 -1.69
CA VAL A 177 -23.73 6.68 -2.09
C VAL A 177 -25.19 6.74 -2.61
N GLY A 178 -25.95 7.72 -2.11
CA GLY A 178 -27.38 7.89 -2.38
C GLY A 178 -28.32 7.18 -1.40
N TYR A 179 -27.81 6.37 -0.47
CA TYR A 179 -28.63 5.75 0.58
C TYR A 179 -29.11 6.79 1.60
N PRO A 180 -30.29 6.59 2.22
CA PRO A 180 -30.90 7.58 3.08
C PRO A 180 -30.14 7.78 4.41
N TYR A 181 -30.18 9.00 4.92
CA TYR A 181 -29.77 9.28 6.29
C TYR A 181 -30.93 9.06 7.26
N VAL A 182 -30.68 8.29 8.31
CA VAL A 182 -31.58 8.14 9.46
C VAL A 182 -30.80 8.27 10.75
N TYR A 183 -31.18 9.22 11.62
CA TYR A 183 -30.51 9.37 12.91
C TYR A 183 -30.61 8.09 13.75
N GLY A 184 -29.47 7.60 14.25
CA GLY A 184 -29.38 6.32 14.96
C GLY A 184 -29.35 5.10 14.03
N GLY A 185 -29.48 5.27 12.71
CA GLY A 185 -29.48 4.20 11.73
C GLY A 185 -28.09 3.58 11.50
N SER A 186 -28.05 2.29 11.23
CA SER A 186 -26.81 1.52 10.97
C SER A 186 -27.03 0.37 9.98
N SER A 187 -27.95 0.52 9.02
CA SER A 187 -28.29 -0.48 8.03
C SER A 187 -28.64 0.19 6.69
N PRO A 188 -28.72 -0.57 5.56
CA PRO A 188 -29.09 -0.01 4.26
C PRO A 188 -30.46 0.67 4.20
N SER A 189 -31.33 0.46 5.16
CA SER A 189 -32.60 1.21 5.28
C SER A 189 -32.42 2.66 5.80
N GLY A 190 -31.23 3.01 6.29
CA GLY A 190 -30.83 4.34 6.69
C GLY A 190 -29.63 4.32 7.63
N PHE A 191 -28.74 5.28 7.43
CA PHE A 191 -27.52 5.43 8.21
C PHE A 191 -27.45 6.79 8.88
N ASP A 192 -26.92 6.87 10.11
CA ASP A 192 -26.23 8.07 10.58
C ASP A 192 -24.73 7.97 10.27
N CYS A 193 -23.95 9.03 10.51
CA CYS A 193 -22.54 9.07 10.12
C CYS A 193 -21.70 7.93 10.74
N SER A 194 -21.82 7.70 12.04
CA SER A 194 -21.09 6.66 12.75
C SER A 194 -21.69 5.26 12.56
N GLY A 195 -23.00 5.16 12.31
CA GLY A 195 -23.66 3.90 11.95
C GLY A 195 -23.27 3.41 10.56
N PHE A 196 -23.07 4.32 9.61
CA PHE A 196 -22.50 4.02 8.30
C PHE A 196 -21.11 3.42 8.44
N VAL A 197 -20.21 4.10 9.17
CA VAL A 197 -18.86 3.59 9.46
C VAL A 197 -18.91 2.22 10.14
N THR A 198 -19.76 2.06 11.16
CA THR A 198 -19.92 0.78 11.86
C THR A 198 -20.36 -0.34 10.91
N TYR A 199 -21.30 -0.06 10.02
CA TYR A 199 -21.79 -1.03 9.04
C TYR A 199 -20.70 -1.47 8.07
N VAL A 200 -19.99 -0.51 7.47
CA VAL A 200 -18.89 -0.78 6.55
C VAL A 200 -17.77 -1.56 7.23
N CYS A 201 -17.28 -1.09 8.38
CA CYS A 201 -16.20 -1.73 9.11
C CYS A 201 -16.55 -3.16 9.53
N LYS A 202 -17.80 -3.41 9.94
CA LYS A 202 -18.28 -4.75 10.31
C LYS A 202 -18.20 -5.74 9.14
N HIS A 203 -18.46 -5.30 7.90
CA HIS A 203 -18.33 -6.14 6.71
C HIS A 203 -16.92 -6.73 6.56
N PHE A 204 -15.89 -5.97 6.96
CA PHE A 204 -14.48 -6.39 6.93
C PHE A 204 -13.98 -6.99 8.24
N GLY A 205 -14.88 -7.30 9.17
CA GLY A 205 -14.54 -7.93 10.45
C GLY A 205 -14.02 -6.97 11.53
N TYR A 206 -14.05 -5.65 11.30
CA TYR A 206 -13.67 -4.68 12.32
C TYR A 206 -14.85 -4.33 13.23
N SER A 207 -14.59 -4.30 14.55
CA SER A 207 -15.52 -3.80 15.53
C SER A 207 -15.14 -2.38 15.94
N VAL A 208 -16.02 -1.42 15.71
CA VAL A 208 -15.82 -0.02 16.08
C VAL A 208 -16.91 0.47 17.02
N ASN A 209 -16.60 1.48 17.82
CA ASN A 209 -17.54 2.10 18.74
C ASN A 209 -18.75 2.74 17.99
N ARG A 210 -19.88 2.92 18.69
CA ARG A 210 -21.12 3.37 18.01
C ARG A 210 -21.15 4.85 17.68
N THR A 211 -20.50 5.72 18.42
CA THR A 211 -20.58 7.18 18.21
C THR A 211 -19.30 7.71 17.57
N ALA A 212 -19.39 8.76 16.74
CA ALA A 212 -18.24 9.38 16.10
C ALA A 212 -17.14 9.75 17.11
N SER A 213 -17.48 10.33 18.25
CA SER A 213 -16.52 10.69 19.28
C SER A 213 -15.80 9.49 19.90
N ALA A 214 -16.50 8.37 20.09
CA ALA A 214 -15.92 7.14 20.63
C ALA A 214 -15.15 6.35 19.57
N GLN A 215 -15.50 6.47 18.27
CA GLN A 215 -14.74 5.88 17.16
C GLN A 215 -13.33 6.46 17.04
N MET A 216 -13.06 7.64 17.57
CA MET A 216 -11.70 8.18 17.67
C MET A 216 -10.76 7.36 18.59
N ASP A 217 -11.29 6.41 19.36
CA ASP A 217 -10.50 5.51 20.20
C ASP A 217 -10.20 4.16 19.50
N ASN A 218 -10.72 3.95 18.28
CA ASN A 218 -10.44 2.76 17.49
C ASN A 218 -9.19 2.96 16.62
N GLY A 219 -8.42 1.90 16.44
CA GLY A 219 -7.26 1.89 15.55
C GLY A 219 -6.13 2.84 15.95
N THR A 220 -5.24 3.10 15.01
CA THR A 220 -4.04 3.94 15.16
C THR A 220 -4.31 5.36 14.65
N ALA A 221 -3.78 6.38 15.35
CA ALA A 221 -3.90 7.76 14.91
C ALA A 221 -3.10 8.02 13.63
N VAL A 222 -3.69 8.73 12.68
CA VAL A 222 -3.09 9.09 11.39
C VAL A 222 -3.16 10.61 11.21
N SER A 223 -2.07 11.22 10.75
CA SER A 223 -2.05 12.64 10.39
C SER A 223 -2.76 12.89 9.05
N LYS A 224 -3.24 14.12 8.81
CA LYS A 224 -3.92 14.48 7.56
C LYS A 224 -3.06 14.21 6.31
N SER A 225 -1.76 14.41 6.41
CA SER A 225 -0.81 14.17 5.30
C SER A 225 -0.51 12.69 5.02
N GLN A 226 -0.90 11.79 5.93
CA GLN A 226 -0.67 10.35 5.84
C GLN A 226 -1.96 9.56 5.58
N LEU A 227 -3.05 10.26 5.25
CA LEU A 227 -4.34 9.63 4.97
C LEU A 227 -4.22 8.65 3.79
N GLN A 228 -4.81 7.47 3.98
CA GLN A 228 -4.94 6.42 2.97
C GLN A 228 -6.40 6.01 2.84
N PRO A 229 -6.85 5.51 1.69
CA PRO A 229 -8.20 4.96 1.54
C PRO A 229 -8.53 3.98 2.67
N GLY A 230 -9.76 4.07 3.20
CA GLY A 230 -10.21 3.27 4.34
C GLY A 230 -9.98 3.89 5.73
N ASP A 231 -9.17 4.95 5.83
CA ASP A 231 -9.01 5.67 7.09
C ASP A 231 -10.32 6.33 7.52
N LEU A 232 -10.64 6.27 8.80
CA LEU A 232 -11.76 7.01 9.39
C LEU A 232 -11.34 8.47 9.58
N VAL A 233 -12.12 9.40 9.08
CA VAL A 233 -11.87 10.85 9.20
C VAL A 233 -12.94 11.50 10.06
N PHE A 234 -12.52 12.33 11.02
CA PHE A 234 -13.38 12.90 12.05
C PHE A 234 -13.42 14.42 12.00
N PHE A 235 -14.61 14.96 12.25
CA PHE A 235 -14.87 16.39 12.17
C PHE A 235 -15.64 16.89 13.40
N ASN A 236 -15.33 18.12 13.80
CA ASN A 236 -16.08 18.88 14.80
C ASN A 236 -16.12 20.37 14.38
N ASN A 237 -17.28 20.88 14.09
CA ASN A 237 -17.46 22.25 13.59
C ASN A 237 -17.49 23.32 14.69
N GLY A 238 -16.87 23.06 15.84
CA GLY A 238 -16.70 24.05 16.92
C GLY A 238 -17.91 24.31 17.78
N ASN A 239 -19.07 23.75 17.45
CA ASN A 239 -20.34 23.99 18.19
C ASN A 239 -20.62 22.90 19.25
N SER A 240 -19.66 22.07 19.59
CA SER A 240 -19.83 20.95 20.51
C SER A 240 -18.58 20.72 21.35
N SER A 241 -18.77 20.41 22.63
CA SER A 241 -17.70 19.95 23.53
C SER A 241 -17.25 18.49 23.25
N LYS A 242 -17.89 17.79 22.31
CA LYS A 242 -17.50 16.43 21.91
C LYS A 242 -16.19 16.46 21.11
N ARG A 243 -15.40 15.41 21.20
CA ARG A 243 -14.14 15.25 20.43
C ARG A 243 -14.40 15.25 18.92
N ALA A 244 -15.47 14.57 18.47
CA ALA A 244 -15.97 14.61 17.12
C ALA A 244 -17.50 14.58 17.09
N THR A 245 -18.10 15.29 16.14
CA THR A 245 -19.54 15.31 15.89
C THR A 245 -19.91 14.57 14.62
N HIS A 246 -18.93 14.32 13.75
CA HIS A 246 -19.12 13.68 12.46
C HIS A 246 -17.94 12.78 12.11
N VAL A 247 -18.19 11.76 11.29
CA VAL A 247 -17.18 10.79 10.81
C VAL A 247 -17.56 10.32 9.41
N GLY A 248 -16.53 10.01 8.63
CA GLY A 248 -16.65 9.37 7.33
C GLY A 248 -15.45 8.46 7.07
N ILE A 249 -15.40 7.90 5.87
CA ILE A 249 -14.33 7.00 5.39
C ILE A 249 -13.60 7.70 4.26
N TYR A 250 -12.30 7.91 4.42
CA TYR A 250 -11.46 8.50 3.38
C TYR A 250 -11.36 7.56 2.17
N ILE A 251 -11.48 8.10 0.96
CA ILE A 251 -11.50 7.32 -0.28
C ILE A 251 -10.35 7.67 -1.23
N GLY A 252 -9.40 8.50 -0.78
CA GLY A 252 -8.33 9.04 -1.63
C GLY A 252 -8.72 10.37 -2.28
N GLY A 253 -7.77 11.00 -3.00
CA GLY A 253 -8.03 12.23 -3.76
C GLY A 253 -8.58 13.39 -2.94
N ASN A 254 -8.24 13.48 -1.65
CA ASN A 254 -8.75 14.47 -0.71
C ASN A 254 -10.28 14.38 -0.47
N GLN A 255 -10.87 13.20 -0.71
CA GLN A 255 -12.31 12.95 -0.60
C GLN A 255 -12.63 11.90 0.44
N PHE A 256 -13.85 11.96 0.98
CA PHE A 256 -14.36 10.96 1.91
C PHE A 256 -15.86 10.73 1.67
N VAL A 257 -16.32 9.52 1.95
CA VAL A 257 -17.73 9.11 1.89
C VAL A 257 -18.31 9.06 3.29
N HIS A 258 -19.52 9.58 3.44
CA HIS A 258 -20.20 9.68 4.74
C HIS A 258 -21.72 9.80 4.62
N ALA A 259 -22.45 9.38 5.65
CA ALA A 259 -23.86 9.72 5.78
C ALA A 259 -23.98 11.16 6.34
N SER A 260 -24.39 12.10 5.51
CA SER A 260 -24.32 13.54 5.75
C SER A 260 -25.50 14.08 6.54
N THR A 261 -26.63 14.24 5.88
CA THR A 261 -27.86 14.81 6.48
C THR A 261 -29.11 14.09 5.97
N PRO A 262 -30.25 14.23 6.65
CA PRO A 262 -31.52 13.66 6.17
C PRO A 262 -31.94 14.08 4.76
N THR A 263 -31.48 15.24 4.31
CA THR A 263 -31.82 15.80 3.00
C THR A 263 -31.03 15.15 1.86
N VAL A 264 -29.78 14.76 2.10
CA VAL A 264 -28.86 14.29 1.04
C VAL A 264 -28.40 12.84 1.20
N GLY A 265 -28.52 12.25 2.40
CA GLY A 265 -28.13 10.85 2.62
C GLY A 265 -26.62 10.63 2.64
N VAL A 266 -26.18 9.49 2.10
CA VAL A 266 -24.76 9.14 1.95
C VAL A 266 -24.22 9.81 0.69
N ILE A 267 -23.14 10.58 0.85
CA ILE A 267 -22.49 11.33 -0.23
C ILE A 267 -20.98 11.27 -0.13
N VAL A 268 -20.30 11.67 -1.21
CA VAL A 268 -18.87 11.98 -1.21
C VAL A 268 -18.70 13.49 -1.01
N SER A 269 -17.74 13.88 -0.17
CA SER A 269 -17.40 15.28 0.10
C SER A 269 -15.89 15.48 0.05
N ASP A 270 -15.48 16.74 -0.25
CA ASP A 270 -14.07 17.16 -0.23
C ASP A 270 -13.65 17.51 1.21
N MET A 271 -12.46 17.03 1.61
CA MET A 271 -11.84 17.28 2.91
C MET A 271 -11.52 18.76 3.16
N ASP A 272 -11.31 19.53 2.10
CA ASP A 272 -10.95 20.96 2.16
C ASP A 272 -12.14 21.89 1.85
N SER A 273 -13.35 21.32 1.69
CA SER A 273 -14.55 22.15 1.58
C SER A 273 -14.69 23.11 2.78
N ALA A 274 -15.36 24.23 2.56
CA ALA A 274 -15.54 25.27 3.61
C ALA A 274 -16.12 24.72 4.93
N TYR A 275 -16.91 23.64 4.85
CA TYR A 275 -17.52 23.02 6.03
C TYR A 275 -16.60 22.00 6.72
N TYR A 276 -15.86 21.16 5.97
CA TYR A 276 -15.05 20.10 6.55
C TYR A 276 -13.58 20.50 6.75
N GLY A 277 -13.05 21.41 5.95
CA GLY A 277 -11.63 21.80 6.01
C GLY A 277 -11.23 22.41 7.35
N THR A 278 -12.07 23.23 7.95
CA THR A 278 -11.85 23.83 9.28
C THR A 278 -12.25 22.91 10.44
N GLY A 279 -13.10 21.92 10.17
CA GLY A 279 -13.65 21.02 11.18
C GLY A 279 -12.87 19.72 11.40
N PHE A 280 -11.83 19.43 10.62
CA PHE A 280 -11.06 18.20 10.76
C PHE A 280 -10.34 18.14 12.12
N VAL A 281 -10.60 17.09 12.92
CA VAL A 281 -10.05 16.90 14.27
C VAL A 281 -9.18 15.66 14.42
N GLY A 282 -9.04 14.85 13.39
CA GLY A 282 -8.16 13.67 13.39
C GLY A 282 -8.63 12.56 12.49
N ALA A 283 -7.79 11.53 12.36
CA ALA A 283 -8.11 10.32 11.62
C ALA A 283 -7.61 9.06 12.34
N ARG A 284 -8.17 7.90 11.95
CA ARG A 284 -7.83 6.58 12.50
C ARG A 284 -7.73 5.54 11.41
N ARG A 285 -6.69 4.72 11.45
CA ARG A 285 -6.50 3.54 10.63
C ARG A 285 -6.81 2.30 11.43
N LEU A 286 -7.65 1.41 10.89
CA LEU A 286 -8.09 0.17 11.54
C LEU A 286 -7.23 -1.04 11.15
N ALA A 287 -6.55 -0.99 10.01
CA ALA A 287 -5.72 -2.05 9.45
C ALA A 287 -4.23 -1.76 9.65
#